data_56ef0096422586ab00ea3def3263b43b
#
_entry.id   56ef0096422586ab00ea3def3263b43b
#
_cell.length_a   1.000
_cell.length_b   1.000
_cell.length_c   1.000
_cell.angle_alpha   90.00
_cell.angle_beta   90.00
_cell.angle_gamma   90.00
#
_symmetry.space_group_name_H-M   'P 1'
#
loop_
_entity.id
_entity.type
_entity.pdbx_description
1 polymer ?
#
loop_
_entity_poly.entity_id
_entity_poly.type
_entity_poly.pdbx_seq_one_letter_code
_entity_poly.pdbx_strand_id
1 'polypeptide(L)'
;MRPVEQGNRERFLDTALTVLFDRGVSALTVRGVAEAAGASTISVYARFGGRAGLLDALYERTFDSLRELLEGLPPASPDGVADLLHLALEYRLFARESPVRYALMFERPVPGFDPDPALRSAVVRTTFTLFIARVQRVCPPEADARETAYQLWTAMHGLVGAELMLASRTPLPDWFIPPTEEANERMYRRGVTAMMTGLGLRNN
;
A
#
# COMPACT_ATOMS: atom_id res chain seq x y z
N MET A 1 26.81 -0.12 -3.36
CA MET A 1 26.49 -1.33 -2.53
C MET A 1 26.75 -2.57 -3.36
N ARG A 2 27.42 -3.59 -2.82
CA ARG A 2 27.75 -4.82 -3.59
C ARG A 2 26.50 -5.70 -3.80
N PRO A 3 26.33 -6.40 -4.94
CA PRO A 3 25.11 -7.19 -5.23
C PRO A 3 24.73 -8.21 -4.14
N VAL A 4 25.73 -8.84 -3.49
CA VAL A 4 25.54 -9.80 -2.38
C VAL A 4 25.00 -9.13 -1.11
N GLU A 5 25.34 -7.86 -0.86
CA GLU A 5 24.85 -7.09 0.29
C GLU A 5 23.40 -6.66 0.09
N GLN A 6 23.02 -6.35 -1.14
CA GLN A 6 21.65 -5.99 -1.50
C GLN A 6 20.71 -7.21 -1.37
N GLY A 7 21.08 -8.36 -1.93
CA GLY A 7 20.30 -9.59 -1.80
C GLY A 7 20.09 -10.04 -0.34
N ASN A 8 21.06 -9.77 0.53
CA ASN A 8 20.91 -10.05 1.96
C ASN A 8 19.99 -9.03 2.67
N ARG A 9 19.96 -7.75 2.24
CA ARG A 9 19.04 -6.74 2.80
C ARG A 9 17.59 -7.11 2.47
N GLU A 10 17.30 -7.39 1.20
CA GLU A 10 15.97 -7.80 0.74
C GLU A 10 15.47 -9.04 1.48
N ARG A 11 16.33 -10.07 1.63
CA ARG A 11 15.95 -11.27 2.39
C ARG A 11 15.52 -10.98 3.82
N PHE A 12 16.18 -10.03 4.51
CA PHE A 12 15.75 -9.63 5.85
C PHE A 12 14.41 -8.91 5.84
N LEU A 13 14.13 -8.08 4.84
CA LEU A 13 12.88 -7.34 4.72
C LEU A 13 11.71 -8.28 4.38
N ASP A 14 11.90 -9.21 3.45
CA ASP A 14 10.91 -10.24 3.12
C ASP A 14 10.62 -11.14 4.34
N THR A 15 11.67 -11.53 5.07
CA THR A 15 11.53 -12.30 6.32
C THR A 15 10.79 -11.48 7.37
N ALA A 16 11.04 -10.18 7.49
CA ALA A 16 10.36 -9.31 8.44
C ALA A 16 8.87 -9.16 8.12
N LEU A 17 8.50 -9.06 6.83
CA LEU A 17 7.09 -9.09 6.39
C LEU A 17 6.43 -10.43 6.73
N THR A 18 7.10 -11.55 6.49
CA THR A 18 6.62 -12.88 6.86
C THR A 18 6.43 -13.01 8.38
N VAL A 19 7.40 -12.57 9.17
CA VAL A 19 7.28 -12.57 10.64
C VAL A 19 6.10 -11.73 11.10
N LEU A 20 5.91 -10.55 10.50
CA LEU A 20 4.80 -9.66 10.82
C LEU A 20 3.45 -10.31 10.47
N PHE A 21 3.36 -10.96 9.33
CA PHE A 21 2.15 -11.66 8.88
C PHE A 21 1.82 -12.88 9.74
N ASP A 22 2.80 -13.78 9.96
CA ASP A 22 2.56 -15.08 10.61
C ASP A 22 2.49 -14.99 12.14
N ARG A 23 3.29 -14.08 12.74
CA ARG A 23 3.50 -14.01 14.18
C ARG A 23 3.07 -12.67 14.80
N GLY A 24 2.65 -11.72 13.96
CA GLY A 24 2.18 -10.40 14.39
C GLY A 24 3.31 -9.46 14.83
N VAL A 25 2.89 -8.27 15.23
CA VAL A 25 3.77 -7.12 15.56
C VAL A 25 4.74 -7.41 16.73
N SER A 26 4.32 -8.20 17.71
CA SER A 26 5.15 -8.54 18.88
C SER A 26 6.39 -9.34 18.52
N ALA A 27 6.34 -10.13 17.46
CA ALA A 27 7.47 -10.91 16.96
C ALA A 27 8.42 -10.09 16.06
N LEU A 28 8.03 -8.90 15.63
CA LEU A 28 8.82 -8.01 14.76
C LEU A 28 9.93 -7.31 15.58
N THR A 29 10.89 -8.09 16.00
CA THR A 29 12.07 -7.68 16.75
C THR A 29 13.34 -8.05 16.00
N VAL A 30 14.48 -7.40 16.32
CA VAL A 30 15.78 -7.76 15.72
C VAL A 30 16.08 -9.25 15.89
N ARG A 31 15.80 -9.81 17.08
CA ARG A 31 16.02 -11.23 17.37
C ARG A 31 15.05 -12.13 16.56
N GLY A 32 13.75 -11.78 16.53
CA GLY A 32 12.76 -12.56 15.80
C GLY A 32 13.04 -12.61 14.30
N VAL A 33 13.43 -11.48 13.71
CA VAL A 33 13.78 -11.40 12.28
C VAL A 33 15.10 -12.14 12.00
N ALA A 34 16.11 -12.00 12.86
CA ALA A 34 17.39 -12.71 12.69
C ALA A 34 17.17 -14.23 12.75
N GLU A 35 16.41 -14.71 13.75
CA GLU A 35 16.07 -16.13 13.91
C GLU A 35 15.33 -16.68 12.69
N ALA A 36 14.28 -15.99 12.25
CA ALA A 36 13.50 -16.38 11.07
C ALA A 36 14.32 -16.35 9.77
N ALA A 37 15.29 -15.44 9.66
CA ALA A 37 16.21 -15.36 8.53
C ALA A 37 17.38 -16.36 8.59
N GLY A 38 17.50 -17.16 9.66
CA GLY A 38 18.65 -18.04 9.87
C GLY A 38 19.97 -17.27 9.97
N ALA A 39 19.95 -16.09 10.60
CA ALA A 39 21.10 -15.17 10.69
C ALA A 39 21.36 -14.73 12.13
N SER A 40 22.50 -14.08 12.35
CA SER A 40 22.82 -13.50 13.64
C SER A 40 22.16 -12.12 13.84
N THR A 41 21.85 -11.75 15.08
CA THR A 41 21.40 -10.40 15.41
C THR A 41 22.44 -9.34 15.02
N ILE A 42 23.74 -9.67 15.06
CA ILE A 42 24.83 -8.80 14.61
C ILE A 42 24.64 -8.42 13.14
N SER A 43 24.22 -9.37 12.30
CA SER A 43 23.95 -9.13 10.88
C SER A 43 22.79 -8.13 10.66
N VAL A 44 21.76 -8.17 11.49
CA VAL A 44 20.63 -7.21 11.45
C VAL A 44 21.10 -5.83 11.93
N TYR A 45 21.85 -5.76 13.05
CA TYR A 45 22.40 -4.48 13.54
C TYR A 45 23.35 -3.83 12.54
N ALA A 46 24.22 -4.61 11.91
CA ALA A 46 25.16 -4.09 10.91
C ALA A 46 24.46 -3.49 9.67
N ARG A 47 23.26 -3.95 9.34
CA ARG A 47 22.51 -3.49 8.15
C ARG A 47 21.52 -2.39 8.42
N PHE A 48 20.86 -2.44 9.57
CA PHE A 48 19.71 -1.59 9.87
C PHE A 48 19.97 -0.69 11.09
N GLY A 49 21.10 -0.82 11.79
CA GLY A 49 21.40 -0.05 13.00
C GLY A 49 20.54 -0.45 14.22
N GLY A 50 19.59 -1.38 14.05
CA GLY A 50 18.70 -1.82 15.11
C GLY A 50 17.24 -1.92 14.67
N ARG A 51 16.32 -1.99 15.65
CA ARG A 51 14.89 -2.16 15.39
C ARG A 51 14.28 -0.98 14.64
N ALA A 52 14.61 0.25 14.99
CA ALA A 52 14.08 1.44 14.34
C ALA A 52 14.44 1.46 12.85
N GLY A 53 15.72 1.34 12.51
CA GLY A 53 16.15 1.31 11.12
C GLY A 53 15.64 0.09 10.34
N LEU A 54 15.41 -1.06 10.99
CA LEU A 54 14.74 -2.20 10.36
C LEU A 54 13.28 -1.86 10.00
N LEU A 55 12.56 -1.18 10.89
CA LEU A 55 11.16 -0.77 10.66
C LEU A 55 11.07 0.33 9.58
N ASP A 56 12.00 1.30 9.59
CA ASP A 56 12.08 2.32 8.54
C ASP A 56 12.35 1.68 7.17
N ALA A 57 13.29 0.76 7.10
CA ALA A 57 13.58 0.04 5.86
C ALA A 57 12.41 -0.85 5.39
N LEU A 58 11.67 -1.43 6.34
CA LEU A 58 10.48 -2.21 6.04
C LEU A 58 9.34 -1.31 5.52
N TYR A 59 9.15 -0.15 6.14
CA TYR A 59 8.20 0.87 5.70
C TYR A 59 8.52 1.34 4.26
N GLU A 60 9.77 1.70 3.98
CA GLU A 60 10.25 2.04 2.64
C GLU A 60 9.93 0.93 1.63
N ARG A 61 10.25 -0.33 1.95
CA ARG A 61 10.01 -1.48 1.07
C ARG A 61 8.53 -1.70 0.74
N THR A 62 7.63 -1.39 1.68
CA THR A 62 6.18 -1.50 1.40
C THR A 62 5.71 -0.48 0.36
N PHE A 63 6.22 0.75 0.40
CA PHE A 63 5.95 1.77 -0.61
C PHE A 63 6.63 1.48 -1.96
N ASP A 64 7.84 0.92 -1.93
CA ASP A 64 8.50 0.46 -3.16
C ASP A 64 7.65 -0.59 -3.87
N SER A 65 7.04 -1.53 -3.13
CA SER A 65 6.14 -2.52 -3.73
C SER A 65 4.91 -1.89 -4.39
N LEU A 66 4.33 -0.85 -3.78
CA LEU A 66 3.21 -0.11 -4.39
C LEU A 66 3.68 0.70 -5.62
N ARG A 67 4.86 1.31 -5.55
CA ARG A 67 5.45 2.03 -6.67
C ARG A 67 5.73 1.09 -7.85
N GLU A 68 6.34 -0.07 -7.60
CA GLU A 68 6.60 -1.11 -8.60
C GLU A 68 5.31 -1.58 -9.28
N LEU A 69 4.22 -1.76 -8.50
CA LEU A 69 2.89 -2.05 -9.07
C LEU A 69 2.44 -0.94 -10.02
N LEU A 70 2.48 0.32 -9.58
CA LEU A 70 2.00 1.47 -10.38
C LEU A 70 2.83 1.68 -11.65
N GLU A 71 4.16 1.48 -11.58
CA GLU A 71 5.07 1.55 -12.71
C GLU A 71 4.88 0.37 -13.69
N GLY A 72 4.53 -0.81 -13.17
CA GLY A 72 4.27 -2.02 -13.95
C GLY A 72 2.91 -2.04 -14.64
N LEU A 73 1.99 -1.13 -14.31
CA LEU A 73 0.71 -1.03 -15.01
C LEU A 73 0.92 -0.72 -16.49
N PRO A 74 0.06 -1.27 -17.38
CA PRO A 74 0.14 -0.98 -18.81
C PRO A 74 0.23 0.52 -19.08
N PRO A 75 0.86 0.91 -20.21
CA PRO A 75 0.85 2.30 -20.65
C PRO A 75 -0.57 2.81 -20.67
N ALA A 76 -0.73 4.06 -20.24
CA ALA A 76 -2.02 4.69 -20.18
C ALA A 76 -2.75 4.62 -21.52
N SER A 77 -3.94 4.04 -21.53
CA SER A 77 -4.78 3.91 -22.72
C SER A 77 -5.34 5.28 -23.16
N PRO A 78 -5.85 5.41 -24.39
CA PRO A 78 -6.61 6.59 -24.79
C PRO A 78 -7.85 6.83 -23.90
N ASP A 79 -8.46 5.75 -23.37
CA ASP A 79 -9.49 5.82 -22.34
C ASP A 79 -8.83 5.97 -20.96
N GLY A 80 -8.57 7.21 -20.58
CA GLY A 80 -7.93 7.53 -19.31
C GLY A 80 -8.82 7.24 -18.10
N VAL A 81 -10.14 7.29 -18.25
CA VAL A 81 -11.09 6.96 -17.17
C VAL A 81 -11.08 5.46 -16.89
N ALA A 82 -11.07 4.62 -17.94
CA ALA A 82 -10.94 3.17 -17.77
C ALA A 82 -9.57 2.78 -17.20
N ASP A 83 -8.50 3.46 -17.63
CA ASP A 83 -7.14 3.30 -17.11
C ASP A 83 -7.06 3.60 -15.60
N LEU A 84 -7.71 4.68 -15.18
CA LEU A 84 -7.74 5.07 -13.77
C LEU A 84 -8.59 4.12 -12.92
N LEU A 85 -9.68 3.60 -13.46
CA LEU A 85 -10.47 2.57 -12.79
C LEU A 85 -9.68 1.25 -12.66
N HIS A 86 -8.93 0.88 -13.69
CA HIS A 86 -8.04 -0.29 -13.61
C HIS A 86 -6.98 -0.12 -12.51
N LEU A 87 -6.32 1.04 -12.46
CA LEU A 87 -5.38 1.37 -11.38
C LEU A 87 -6.03 1.24 -10.00
N ALA A 88 -7.26 1.73 -9.84
CA ALA A 88 -7.97 1.63 -8.57
C ALA A 88 -8.25 0.18 -8.16
N LEU A 89 -8.58 -0.68 -9.11
CA LEU A 89 -8.78 -2.11 -8.85
C LEU A 89 -7.48 -2.81 -8.46
N GLU A 90 -6.38 -2.51 -9.14
CA GLU A 90 -5.04 -3.03 -8.79
C GLU A 90 -4.61 -2.56 -7.39
N TYR A 91 -4.88 -1.30 -7.03
CA TYR A 91 -4.65 -0.80 -5.67
C TYR A 91 -5.45 -1.60 -4.61
N ARG A 92 -6.73 -1.91 -4.90
CA ARG A 92 -7.54 -2.77 -4.02
C ARG A 92 -6.93 -4.17 -3.88
N LEU A 93 -6.52 -4.80 -4.99
CA LEU A 93 -5.89 -6.11 -4.97
C LEU A 93 -4.59 -6.10 -4.18
N PHE A 94 -3.75 -5.07 -4.35
CA PHE A 94 -2.52 -4.87 -3.59
C PHE A 94 -2.77 -4.81 -2.07
N ALA A 95 -3.81 -4.09 -1.64
CA ALA A 95 -4.18 -3.99 -0.24
C ALA A 95 -4.66 -5.34 0.33
N ARG A 96 -5.45 -6.06 -0.44
CA ARG A 96 -6.02 -7.37 -0.06
C ARG A 96 -5.01 -8.51 -0.07
N GLU A 97 -4.03 -8.45 -0.97
CA GLU A 97 -2.95 -9.44 -1.04
C GLU A 97 -2.16 -9.51 0.27
N SER A 98 -1.92 -8.36 0.91
CA SER A 98 -1.24 -8.29 2.19
C SER A 98 -1.81 -7.16 3.07
N PRO A 99 -2.90 -7.44 3.83
CA PRO A 99 -3.48 -6.47 4.76
C PRO A 99 -2.47 -5.94 5.79
N VAL A 100 -1.52 -6.79 6.18
CA VAL A 100 -0.45 -6.42 7.13
C VAL A 100 0.52 -5.41 6.52
N ARG A 101 0.91 -5.60 5.25
CA ARG A 101 1.72 -4.63 4.49
C ARG A 101 0.98 -3.30 4.36
N TYR A 102 -0.30 -3.36 4.01
CA TYR A 102 -1.16 -2.19 3.88
C TYR A 102 -1.32 -1.44 5.20
N ALA A 103 -1.55 -2.15 6.31
CA ALA A 103 -1.63 -1.56 7.63
C ALA A 103 -0.31 -0.88 8.05
N LEU A 104 0.85 -1.48 7.72
CA LEU A 104 2.16 -0.87 8.01
C LEU A 104 2.34 0.46 7.27
N MET A 105 1.79 0.59 6.06
CA MET A 105 1.85 1.83 5.29
C MET A 105 0.98 2.93 5.88
N PHE A 106 -0.22 2.61 6.37
CA PHE A 106 -1.27 3.60 6.61
C PHE A 106 -1.85 3.62 8.03
N GLU A 107 -1.74 2.53 8.81
CA GLU A 107 -2.49 2.35 10.06
C GLU A 107 -1.63 2.38 11.33
N ARG A 108 -0.28 2.49 11.22
CA ARG A 108 0.65 2.47 12.36
C ARG A 108 0.46 1.26 13.29
N PRO A 109 0.46 0.01 12.78
CA PRO A 109 0.15 -1.17 13.59
C PRO A 109 1.22 -1.50 14.63
N VAL A 110 2.44 -0.92 14.51
CA VAL A 110 3.58 -1.18 15.39
C VAL A 110 3.62 -0.14 16.50
N PRO A 111 3.34 -0.50 17.77
CA PRO A 111 3.37 0.44 18.88
C PRO A 111 4.73 1.12 19.04
N GLY A 112 4.71 2.45 19.20
CA GLY A 112 5.91 3.27 19.36
C GLY A 112 6.77 3.45 18.11
N PHE A 113 6.34 2.94 16.96
CA PHE A 113 6.97 3.21 15.68
C PHE A 113 6.21 4.31 14.93
N ASP A 114 6.94 5.31 14.52
CA ASP A 114 6.54 6.34 13.55
C ASP A 114 7.71 6.49 12.59
N PRO A 115 7.54 6.26 11.28
CA PRO A 115 8.64 6.38 10.33
C PRO A 115 9.30 7.76 10.38
N ASP A 116 10.59 7.79 10.13
CA ASP A 116 11.31 9.07 9.99
C ASP A 116 10.52 10.02 9.07
N PRO A 117 10.26 11.29 9.48
CA PRO A 117 9.43 12.22 8.71
C PRO A 117 9.96 12.51 7.30
N ALA A 118 11.29 12.54 7.11
CA ALA A 118 11.89 12.76 5.80
C ALA A 118 11.72 11.53 4.90
N LEU A 119 11.93 10.33 5.45
CA LEU A 119 11.67 9.07 4.76
C LEU A 119 10.19 8.99 4.35
N ARG A 120 9.27 9.20 5.30
CA ARG A 120 7.82 9.17 5.04
C ARG A 120 7.43 10.15 3.91
N SER A 121 7.93 11.38 3.98
CA SER A 121 7.66 12.39 2.95
C SER A 121 8.20 11.96 1.58
N ALA A 122 9.38 11.37 1.53
CA ALA A 122 10.01 10.94 0.28
C ALA A 122 9.22 9.81 -0.39
N VAL A 123 8.92 8.73 0.35
CA VAL A 123 8.24 7.55 -0.24
C VAL A 123 6.80 7.86 -0.65
N VAL A 124 6.06 8.64 0.17
CA VAL A 124 4.69 9.04 -0.16
C VAL A 124 4.69 9.93 -1.39
N ARG A 125 5.59 10.94 -1.46
CA ARG A 125 5.68 11.86 -2.60
C ARG A 125 6.00 11.12 -3.89
N THR A 126 6.99 10.22 -3.87
CA THR A 126 7.40 9.47 -5.06
C THR A 126 6.26 8.60 -5.59
N THR A 127 5.61 7.84 -4.71
CA THR A 127 4.49 6.97 -5.08
C THR A 127 3.28 7.76 -5.56
N PHE A 128 2.91 8.84 -4.83
CA PHE A 128 1.72 9.62 -5.14
C PHE A 128 1.87 10.44 -6.43
N THR A 129 3.08 10.80 -6.83
CA THR A 129 3.35 11.49 -8.10
C THR A 129 2.94 10.63 -9.30
N LEU A 130 3.12 9.32 -9.24
CA LEU A 130 2.68 8.40 -10.31
C LEU A 130 1.15 8.40 -10.44
N PHE A 131 0.45 8.42 -9.31
CA PHE A 131 -1.01 8.49 -9.30
C PHE A 131 -1.52 9.83 -9.83
N ILE A 132 -0.94 10.97 -9.40
CA ILE A 132 -1.28 12.30 -9.91
C ILE A 132 -1.15 12.36 -11.43
N ALA A 133 -0.08 11.80 -11.99
CA ALA A 133 0.14 11.80 -13.44
C ALA A 133 -0.99 11.08 -14.20
N ARG A 134 -1.56 10.01 -13.64
CA ARG A 134 -2.72 9.32 -14.22
C ARG A 134 -3.99 10.16 -14.12
N VAL A 135 -4.25 10.77 -12.96
CA VAL A 135 -5.41 11.64 -12.74
C VAL A 135 -5.38 12.86 -13.66
N GLN A 136 -4.23 13.48 -13.83
CA GLN A 136 -4.07 14.70 -14.65
C GLN A 136 -4.54 14.54 -16.10
N ARG A 137 -4.50 13.32 -16.65
CA ARG A 137 -4.93 13.03 -18.01
C ARG A 137 -6.44 13.13 -18.22
N VAL A 138 -7.22 12.97 -17.18
CA VAL A 138 -8.69 12.96 -17.18
C VAL A 138 -9.29 14.07 -16.31
N CYS A 139 -8.44 14.81 -15.62
CA CYS A 139 -8.85 15.92 -14.76
C CYS A 139 -9.34 17.09 -15.60
N PRO A 140 -10.48 17.72 -15.23
CA PRO A 140 -10.94 18.93 -15.88
C PRO A 140 -9.86 20.03 -15.83
N PRO A 141 -9.71 20.85 -16.91
CA PRO A 141 -8.67 21.88 -16.95
C PRO A 141 -8.74 22.93 -15.83
N GLU A 142 -9.94 23.16 -15.29
CA GLU A 142 -10.23 24.08 -14.21
C GLU A 142 -9.93 23.53 -12.81
N ALA A 143 -9.72 22.20 -12.68
CA ALA A 143 -9.48 21.54 -11.39
C ALA A 143 -7.99 21.31 -11.14
N ASP A 144 -7.58 21.38 -9.87
CA ASP A 144 -6.23 20.97 -9.46
C ASP A 144 -6.12 19.44 -9.43
N ALA A 145 -5.27 18.89 -10.29
CA ALA A 145 -5.07 17.45 -10.40
C ALA A 145 -4.50 16.83 -9.11
N ARG A 146 -3.78 17.56 -8.28
CA ARG A 146 -3.24 17.07 -7.00
C ARG A 146 -4.34 16.93 -5.97
N GLU A 147 -5.21 17.94 -5.84
CA GLU A 147 -6.37 17.87 -4.94
C GLU A 147 -7.34 16.79 -5.40
N THR A 148 -7.62 16.72 -6.70
CA THR A 148 -8.45 15.68 -7.31
C THR A 148 -7.90 14.28 -7.06
N ALA A 149 -6.59 14.08 -7.24
CA ALA A 149 -5.93 12.82 -6.94
C ALA A 149 -6.02 12.47 -5.45
N TYR A 150 -5.84 13.43 -4.57
CA TYR A 150 -5.95 13.21 -3.13
C TYR A 150 -7.37 12.79 -2.73
N GLN A 151 -8.38 13.45 -3.24
CA GLN A 151 -9.79 13.10 -2.98
C GLN A 151 -10.14 11.71 -3.51
N LEU A 152 -9.72 11.38 -4.74
CA LEU A 152 -9.95 10.05 -5.30
C LEU A 152 -9.23 8.96 -4.50
N TRP A 153 -7.95 9.18 -4.15
CA TRP A 153 -7.20 8.25 -3.32
C TRP A 153 -7.86 8.06 -1.95
N THR A 154 -8.32 9.12 -1.30
CA THR A 154 -9.02 9.05 -0.01
C THR A 154 -10.28 8.17 -0.10
N ALA A 155 -11.05 8.30 -1.19
CA ALA A 155 -12.22 7.45 -1.43
C ALA A 155 -11.80 5.98 -1.64
N MET A 156 -10.80 5.72 -2.48
CA MET A 156 -10.25 4.38 -2.71
C MET A 156 -9.76 3.74 -1.42
N HIS A 157 -8.99 4.51 -0.62
CA HIS A 157 -8.44 4.07 0.65
C HIS A 157 -9.55 3.77 1.67
N GLY A 158 -10.55 4.63 1.79
CA GLY A 158 -11.69 4.42 2.69
C GLY A 158 -12.51 3.18 2.33
N LEU A 159 -12.76 2.97 1.04
CA LEU A 159 -13.52 1.81 0.55
C LEU A 159 -12.78 0.49 0.84
N VAL A 160 -11.49 0.41 0.51
CA VAL A 160 -10.72 -0.80 0.77
C VAL A 160 -10.44 -1.01 2.26
N GLY A 161 -10.22 0.07 3.02
CA GLY A 161 -10.05 -0.01 4.47
C GLY A 161 -11.29 -0.58 5.16
N ALA A 162 -12.49 -0.16 4.74
CA ALA A 162 -13.74 -0.74 5.25
C ALA A 162 -13.87 -2.23 4.90
N GLU A 163 -13.51 -2.63 3.69
CA GLU A 163 -13.48 -4.04 3.26
C GLU A 163 -12.53 -4.88 4.13
N LEU A 164 -11.28 -4.41 4.32
CA LEU A 164 -10.28 -5.10 5.12
C LEU A 164 -10.70 -5.21 6.59
N MET A 165 -11.28 -4.14 7.14
CA MET A 165 -11.80 -4.15 8.51
C MET A 165 -12.89 -5.21 8.71
N LEU A 166 -13.82 -5.33 7.78
CA LEU A 166 -14.89 -6.33 7.83
C LEU A 166 -14.35 -7.74 7.63
N ALA A 167 -13.41 -7.93 6.70
CA ALA A 167 -12.81 -9.24 6.43
C ALA A 167 -11.98 -9.78 7.61
N SER A 168 -11.43 -8.90 8.46
CA SER A 168 -10.64 -9.29 9.64
C SER A 168 -11.47 -9.73 10.84
N ARG A 169 -12.81 -9.68 10.78
CA ARG A 169 -13.73 -9.94 11.88
C ARG A 169 -14.68 -11.09 11.54
N THR A 170 -15.32 -11.63 12.59
CA THR A 170 -16.42 -12.57 12.39
C THR A 170 -17.51 -11.92 11.56
N PRO A 171 -18.00 -12.59 10.50
CA PRO A 171 -19.07 -12.05 9.67
C PRO A 171 -20.30 -11.68 10.50
N LEU A 172 -20.86 -10.51 10.22
CA LEU A 172 -22.09 -10.08 10.87
C LEU A 172 -23.27 -10.82 10.25
N PRO A 173 -24.14 -11.45 11.06
CA PRO A 173 -25.39 -12.00 10.54
C PRO A 173 -26.26 -10.87 9.94
N ASP A 174 -26.92 -11.13 8.85
CA ASP A 174 -27.85 -10.20 8.19
C ASP A 174 -27.23 -8.86 7.77
N TRP A 175 -25.90 -8.85 7.47
CA TRP A 175 -25.24 -7.66 6.96
C TRP A 175 -25.78 -7.28 5.56
N PHE A 176 -25.90 -5.98 5.30
CA PHE A 176 -26.51 -5.43 4.07
C PHE A 176 -25.81 -5.87 2.77
N ILE A 177 -24.51 -6.15 2.84
CA ILE A 177 -23.71 -6.57 1.71
C ILE A 177 -23.20 -7.99 2.00
N PRO A 178 -23.46 -8.98 1.14
CA PRO A 178 -22.89 -10.30 1.29
C PRO A 178 -21.37 -10.23 1.35
N PRO A 179 -20.71 -10.93 2.29
CA PRO A 179 -19.25 -10.89 2.45
C PRO A 179 -18.55 -11.78 1.39
N THR A 180 -18.91 -11.58 0.12
CA THR A 180 -18.31 -12.29 -1.02
C THR A 180 -17.38 -11.36 -1.80
N GLU A 181 -16.41 -11.96 -2.47
CA GLU A 181 -15.46 -11.24 -3.32
C GLU A 181 -16.17 -10.39 -4.38
N GLU A 182 -17.14 -10.98 -5.06
CA GLU A 182 -17.88 -10.33 -6.14
C GLU A 182 -18.71 -9.15 -5.63
N ALA A 183 -19.26 -9.25 -4.41
CA ALA A 183 -20.01 -8.16 -3.80
C ALA A 183 -19.07 -7.02 -3.40
N ASN A 184 -17.95 -7.34 -2.78
CA ASN A 184 -16.95 -6.36 -2.35
C ASN A 184 -16.33 -5.64 -3.55
N GLU A 185 -15.89 -6.37 -4.59
CA GLU A 185 -15.37 -5.75 -5.81
C GLU A 185 -16.41 -4.86 -6.49
N ARG A 186 -17.64 -5.32 -6.60
CA ARG A 186 -18.74 -4.53 -7.20
C ARG A 186 -18.98 -3.23 -6.43
N MET A 187 -18.96 -3.28 -5.09
CA MET A 187 -19.14 -2.10 -4.24
C MET A 187 -17.97 -1.13 -4.37
N TYR A 188 -16.73 -1.65 -4.35
CA TYR A 188 -15.54 -0.85 -4.56
C TYR A 188 -15.55 -0.17 -5.93
N ARG A 189 -15.78 -0.92 -7.00
CA ARG A 189 -15.87 -0.40 -8.38
C ARG A 189 -16.93 0.69 -8.51
N ARG A 190 -18.13 0.48 -7.97
CA ARG A 190 -19.21 1.48 -7.98
C ARG A 190 -18.85 2.73 -7.19
N GLY A 191 -18.26 2.58 -6.02
CA GLY A 191 -17.83 3.71 -5.18
C GLY A 191 -16.76 4.55 -5.86
N VAL A 192 -15.73 3.92 -6.43
CA VAL A 192 -14.67 4.61 -7.18
C VAL A 192 -15.26 5.31 -8.42
N THR A 193 -16.11 4.64 -9.20
CA THR A 193 -16.74 5.24 -10.39
C THR A 193 -17.61 6.44 -10.01
N ALA A 194 -18.39 6.35 -8.92
CA ALA A 194 -19.20 7.47 -8.44
C ALA A 194 -18.33 8.66 -8.03
N MET A 195 -17.20 8.40 -7.36
CA MET A 195 -16.24 9.45 -6.99
C MET A 195 -15.60 10.10 -8.22
N MET A 196 -15.14 9.31 -9.19
CA MET A 196 -14.57 9.80 -10.45
C MET A 196 -15.59 10.70 -11.20
N THR A 197 -16.84 10.26 -11.26
CA THR A 197 -17.93 11.05 -11.89
C THR A 197 -18.19 12.34 -11.13
N GLY A 198 -18.24 12.29 -9.78
CA GLY A 198 -18.45 13.48 -8.94
C GLY A 198 -17.31 14.50 -9.04
N LEU A 199 -16.08 14.04 -9.28
CA LEU A 199 -14.90 14.88 -9.54
C LEU A 199 -14.84 15.40 -10.98
N GLY A 200 -15.81 15.03 -11.83
CA GLY A 200 -15.87 15.46 -13.23
C GLY A 200 -14.78 14.84 -14.12
N LEU A 201 -14.18 13.71 -13.68
CA LEU A 201 -13.15 13.04 -14.48
C LEU A 201 -13.75 12.48 -15.77
N ARG A 202 -13.12 12.80 -16.90
CA ARG A 202 -13.59 12.42 -18.24
C ARG A 202 -12.42 12.25 -19.19
N ASN A 203 -12.65 11.52 -20.26
CA ASN A 203 -11.68 11.47 -21.37
C ASN A 203 -11.65 12.83 -22.08
N ASN A 204 -10.47 13.36 -22.29
CA ASN A 204 -10.21 14.61 -22.99
C ASN A 204 -10.10 14.37 -24.49
#